data_5c29a35644b6a0c36e3e1a8f0cc41ec2
#
_entry.id   5c29a35644b6a0c36e3e1a8f0cc41ec2
#
_cell.length_a   1.000
_cell.length_b   1.000
_cell.length_c   1.000
_cell.angle_alpha   90.00
_cell.angle_beta   90.00
_cell.angle_gamma   90.00
#
_symmetry.space_group_name_H-M   'P 1'
#
loop_
_entity.id
_entity.type
_entity.pdbx_description
1 polymer ?
#
loop_
_entity_poly.entity_id
_entity_poly.type
_entity_poly.pdbx_seq_one_letter_code
_entity_poly.pdbx_strand_id
1 'polypeptide(L)'
;MEPFSVESWLASKDEDIWTNMMQRVAAFHHKHDFAGNNGHDMGYRIALTVEELGELAAAVTKNKPIEEVAEEMADVLILLMGHSLAMKIDLKEAFDKKVERIMQRPA
;
A
#
# COMPACT_ATOMS: atom_id res chain seq x y z
N MET A 1 12.61 0.96 18.16
CA MET A 1 12.21 0.75 16.76
C MET A 1 10.87 1.43 16.53
N GLU A 2 10.76 2.23 15.48
CA GLU A 2 9.51 2.89 15.19
C GLU A 2 8.45 1.89 14.72
N PRO A 3 7.22 2.01 15.23
CA PRO A 3 6.15 1.10 14.79
C PRO A 3 5.78 1.34 13.32
N PHE A 4 5.33 0.28 12.68
CA PHE A 4 4.84 0.27 11.30
C PHE A 4 5.88 0.70 10.26
N SER A 5 7.15 0.75 10.61
CA SER A 5 8.26 0.98 9.70
C SER A 5 8.61 -0.31 8.96
N VAL A 6 9.49 -0.20 7.96
CA VAL A 6 10.02 -1.38 7.27
C VAL A 6 10.60 -2.35 8.29
N GLU A 7 11.46 -1.85 9.20
CA GLU A 7 12.13 -2.69 10.18
C GLU A 7 11.15 -3.34 11.16
N SER A 8 10.12 -2.60 11.59
CA SER A 8 9.09 -3.14 12.48
C SER A 8 8.33 -4.30 11.85
N TRP A 9 7.92 -4.14 10.59
CA TRP A 9 7.21 -5.22 9.89
C TRP A 9 8.12 -6.44 9.70
N LEU A 10 9.37 -6.22 9.27
CA LEU A 10 10.31 -7.33 9.08
C LEU A 10 10.59 -8.10 10.37
N ALA A 11 10.56 -7.43 11.52
CA ALA A 11 10.80 -8.05 12.84
C ALA A 11 9.54 -8.69 13.43
N SER A 12 8.36 -8.45 12.86
CA SER A 12 7.09 -8.94 13.41
C SER A 12 7.03 -10.46 13.42
N LYS A 13 6.51 -11.02 14.50
CA LYS A 13 6.26 -12.45 14.64
C LYS A 13 4.78 -12.81 14.45
N ASP A 14 3.95 -11.80 14.18
CA ASP A 14 2.55 -12.02 13.92
C ASP A 14 2.39 -12.73 12.57
N GLU A 15 1.44 -13.67 12.50
CA GLU A 15 1.25 -14.51 11.31
C GLU A 15 -0.08 -14.25 10.60
N ASP A 16 -0.81 -13.17 10.93
CA ASP A 16 -2.04 -12.87 10.24
C ASP A 16 -1.78 -12.45 8.78
N ILE A 17 -2.84 -12.49 7.97
CA ILE A 17 -2.74 -12.22 6.52
C ILE A 17 -2.22 -10.81 6.24
N TRP A 18 -2.73 -9.81 6.97
CA TRP A 18 -2.32 -8.43 6.76
C TRP A 18 -0.84 -8.24 7.08
N THR A 19 -0.37 -8.81 8.20
CA THR A 19 1.04 -8.75 8.58
C THR A 19 1.91 -9.39 7.52
N ASN A 20 1.49 -10.55 6.99
CA ASN A 20 2.23 -11.21 5.91
C ASN A 20 2.34 -10.31 4.69
N MET A 21 1.26 -9.67 4.27
CA MET A 21 1.27 -8.76 3.13
C MET A 21 2.20 -7.57 3.38
N MET A 22 2.11 -6.96 4.57
CA MET A 22 2.97 -5.83 4.92
C MET A 22 4.44 -6.23 4.98
N GLN A 23 4.75 -7.42 5.49
CA GLN A 23 6.13 -7.93 5.52
C GLN A 23 6.70 -8.06 4.12
N ARG A 24 5.89 -8.51 3.17
CA ARG A 24 6.34 -8.66 1.78
C ARG A 24 6.62 -7.30 1.13
N VAL A 25 5.77 -6.32 1.37
CA VAL A 25 6.01 -4.96 0.86
C VAL A 25 7.22 -4.34 1.56
N ALA A 26 7.36 -4.54 2.87
CA ALA A 26 8.52 -4.06 3.61
C ALA A 26 9.83 -4.68 3.10
N ALA A 27 9.81 -5.98 2.80
CA ALA A 27 10.99 -6.66 2.24
C ALA A 27 11.40 -6.08 0.89
N PHE A 28 10.42 -5.77 0.06
CA PHE A 28 10.66 -5.14 -1.22
C PHE A 28 11.26 -3.73 -1.07
N HIS A 29 10.74 -2.92 -0.15
CA HIS A 29 11.30 -1.59 0.15
C HIS A 29 12.73 -1.70 0.70
N HIS A 30 12.97 -2.70 1.54
CA HIS A 30 14.30 -2.93 2.11
C HIS A 30 15.29 -3.36 1.04
N LYS A 31 14.89 -4.29 0.17
CA LYS A 31 15.75 -4.80 -0.91
C LYS A 31 16.25 -3.69 -1.81
N HIS A 32 15.40 -2.71 -2.12
CA HIS A 32 15.73 -1.62 -3.02
C HIS A 32 16.21 -0.36 -2.28
N ASP A 33 16.35 -0.44 -0.96
CA ASP A 33 16.80 0.67 -0.11
C ASP A 33 16.03 1.96 -0.39
N PHE A 34 14.71 1.87 -0.41
CA PHE A 34 13.87 3.04 -0.72
C PHE A 34 14.11 4.19 0.24
N ALA A 35 14.27 3.90 1.54
CA ALA A 35 14.51 4.96 2.52
C ALA A 35 15.82 5.71 2.24
N GLY A 36 16.87 5.01 1.80
CA GLY A 36 18.17 5.61 1.49
C GLY A 36 18.21 6.33 0.15
N ASN A 37 17.26 6.05 -0.76
CA ASN A 37 17.23 6.57 -2.12
C ASN A 37 16.06 7.51 -2.38
N ASN A 38 15.51 8.13 -1.35
CA ASN A 38 14.35 9.02 -1.42
C ASN A 38 13.07 8.33 -1.90
N GLY A 39 13.04 7.00 -1.88
CA GLY A 39 11.84 6.23 -2.26
C GLY A 39 10.70 6.36 -1.26
N HIS A 40 10.94 6.94 -0.09
CA HIS A 40 9.92 7.25 0.91
C HIS A 40 9.52 8.72 0.90
N ASP A 41 9.97 9.51 -0.06
CA ASP A 41 9.50 10.88 -0.24
C ASP A 41 8.04 10.86 -0.67
N MET A 42 7.16 11.45 0.12
CA MET A 42 5.71 11.37 -0.13
C MET A 42 5.28 12.15 -1.36
N GLY A 43 5.95 13.26 -1.69
CA GLY A 43 5.66 13.98 -2.93
C GLY A 43 5.85 13.09 -4.14
N TYR A 44 6.98 12.39 -4.20
CA TYR A 44 7.27 11.42 -5.25
C TYR A 44 6.25 10.26 -5.23
N ARG A 45 5.96 9.70 -4.06
CA ARG A 45 5.05 8.56 -3.95
C ARG A 45 3.62 8.91 -4.34
N ILE A 46 3.15 10.11 -4.02
CA ILE A 46 1.82 10.56 -4.45
C ILE A 46 1.76 10.70 -5.97
N ALA A 47 2.82 11.23 -6.60
CA ALA A 47 2.88 11.31 -8.05
C ALA A 47 2.80 9.93 -8.70
N LEU A 48 3.51 8.94 -8.14
CA LEU A 48 3.41 7.55 -8.62
C LEU A 48 2.01 6.99 -8.47
N THR A 49 1.33 7.32 -7.37
CA THR A 49 -0.03 6.85 -7.13
C THR A 49 -0.99 7.38 -8.20
N VAL A 50 -0.85 8.66 -8.57
CA VAL A 50 -1.67 9.26 -9.63
C VAL A 50 -1.41 8.53 -10.96
N GLU A 51 -0.14 8.24 -11.27
CA GLU A 51 0.21 7.51 -12.48
C GLU A 51 -0.43 6.11 -12.50
N GLU A 52 -0.33 5.37 -11.40
CA GLU A 52 -0.89 4.02 -11.32
C GLU A 52 -2.42 4.04 -11.39
N LEU A 53 -3.07 5.04 -10.78
CA LEU A 53 -4.52 5.21 -10.92
C LEU A 53 -4.90 5.48 -12.38
N GLY A 54 -4.09 6.24 -13.09
CA GLY A 54 -4.28 6.47 -14.53
C GLY A 54 -4.17 5.19 -15.33
N GLU A 55 -3.20 4.33 -15.02
CA GLU A 55 -3.04 3.04 -15.68
C GLU A 55 -4.20 2.10 -15.39
N LEU A 56 -4.69 2.08 -14.14
CA LEU A 56 -5.88 1.32 -13.78
C LEU A 56 -7.10 1.82 -14.56
N ALA A 57 -7.30 3.13 -14.62
CA ALA A 57 -8.40 3.71 -15.36
C ALA A 57 -8.33 3.34 -16.84
N ALA A 58 -7.14 3.41 -17.44
CA ALA A 58 -6.94 3.03 -18.84
C ALA A 58 -7.24 1.54 -19.07
N ALA A 59 -6.81 0.67 -18.16
CA ALA A 59 -7.06 -0.76 -18.27
C ALA A 59 -8.56 -1.06 -18.28
N VAL A 60 -9.32 -0.38 -17.44
CA VAL A 60 -10.78 -0.54 -17.35
C VAL A 60 -11.47 0.05 -18.59
N THR A 61 -11.16 1.29 -18.95
CA THR A 61 -11.87 2.00 -20.02
C THR A 61 -11.54 1.48 -21.41
N LYS A 62 -10.39 0.85 -21.57
CA LYS A 62 -9.96 0.25 -22.84
C LYS A 62 -10.29 -1.24 -22.94
N ASN A 63 -11.08 -1.75 -22.02
CA ASN A 63 -11.49 -3.16 -22.01
C ASN A 63 -10.31 -4.13 -22.05
N LYS A 64 -9.26 -3.86 -21.28
CA LYS A 64 -8.13 -4.75 -21.16
C LYS A 64 -8.56 -6.07 -20.47
N PRO A 65 -7.84 -7.18 -20.71
CA PRO A 65 -8.15 -8.42 -19.99
C PRO A 65 -8.23 -8.22 -18.49
N ILE A 66 -9.10 -8.98 -17.84
CA ILE A 66 -9.32 -8.83 -16.40
C ILE A 66 -8.04 -9.04 -15.59
N GLU A 67 -7.12 -9.86 -16.09
CA GLU A 67 -5.82 -10.09 -15.44
C GLU A 67 -4.99 -8.82 -15.40
N GLU A 68 -5.03 -8.02 -16.47
CA GLU A 68 -4.31 -6.72 -16.48
C GLU A 68 -4.96 -5.72 -15.54
N VAL A 69 -6.29 -5.70 -15.47
CA VAL A 69 -7.00 -4.84 -14.51
C VAL A 69 -6.61 -5.22 -13.08
N ALA A 70 -6.54 -6.52 -12.80
CA ALA A 70 -6.15 -7.01 -11.46
C ALA A 70 -4.71 -6.61 -11.11
N GLU A 71 -3.78 -6.68 -12.07
CA GLU A 71 -2.39 -6.23 -11.87
C GLU A 71 -2.34 -4.74 -11.53
N GLU A 72 -3.09 -3.91 -12.23
CA GLU A 72 -3.11 -2.47 -11.96
C GLU A 72 -3.72 -2.17 -10.58
N MET A 73 -4.75 -2.92 -10.18
CA MET A 73 -5.28 -2.79 -8.82
C MET A 73 -4.24 -3.17 -7.77
N ALA A 74 -3.50 -4.25 -8.03
CA ALA A 74 -2.44 -4.70 -7.12
C ALA A 74 -1.35 -3.64 -6.99
N ASP A 75 -0.96 -3.00 -8.10
CA ASP A 75 0.03 -1.92 -8.08
C ASP A 75 -0.41 -0.76 -7.18
N VAL A 76 -1.68 -0.36 -7.28
CA VAL A 76 -2.24 0.70 -6.43
C VAL A 76 -2.21 0.28 -4.96
N LEU A 77 -2.62 -0.95 -4.66
CA LEU A 77 -2.62 -1.45 -3.29
C LEU A 77 -1.19 -1.49 -2.71
N ILE A 78 -0.24 -2.00 -3.48
CA ILE A 78 1.15 -2.06 -3.05
C ILE A 78 1.70 -0.65 -2.76
N LEU A 79 1.36 0.33 -3.60
CA LEU A 79 1.75 1.72 -3.37
C LEU A 79 1.16 2.27 -2.07
N LEU A 80 -0.14 2.04 -1.83
CA LEU A 80 -0.79 2.50 -0.59
C LEU A 80 -0.16 1.87 0.64
N MET A 81 0.13 0.57 0.58
CA MET A 81 0.82 -0.12 1.66
C MET A 81 2.21 0.48 1.88
N GLY A 82 2.91 0.78 0.80
CA GLY A 82 4.21 1.45 0.88
C GLY A 82 4.13 2.86 1.47
N HIS A 83 3.05 3.59 1.20
CA HIS A 83 2.83 4.90 1.84
C HIS A 83 2.74 4.73 3.36
N SER A 84 2.08 3.69 3.84
CA SER A 84 1.99 3.44 5.27
C SER A 84 3.35 3.17 5.89
N LEU A 85 4.25 2.51 5.16
CA LEU A 85 5.63 2.32 5.62
C LEU A 85 6.39 3.65 5.67
N ALA A 86 6.27 4.44 4.62
CA ALA A 86 6.98 5.72 4.51
C ALA A 86 6.55 6.70 5.62
N MET A 87 5.28 6.69 5.97
CA MET A 87 4.71 7.58 6.99
C MET A 87 4.53 6.92 8.35
N LYS A 88 4.84 5.64 8.48
CA LYS A 88 4.72 4.88 9.72
C LYS A 88 3.32 4.92 10.29
N ILE A 89 2.35 4.60 9.42
CA ILE A 89 0.92 4.61 9.74
C ILE A 89 0.43 3.17 9.90
N ASP A 90 -0.42 2.95 10.91
CA ASP A 90 -1.18 1.71 11.03
C ASP A 90 -2.37 1.77 10.06
N LEU A 91 -2.16 1.31 8.84
CA LEU A 91 -3.16 1.40 7.78
C LEU A 91 -4.36 0.49 8.06
N LYS A 92 -4.12 -0.67 8.67
CA LYS A 92 -5.21 -1.59 9.03
C LYS A 92 -6.15 -0.96 10.05
N GLU A 93 -5.60 -0.31 11.07
CA GLU A 93 -6.43 0.39 12.05
C GLU A 93 -7.25 1.50 11.38
N ALA A 94 -6.63 2.26 10.50
CA ALA A 94 -7.33 3.32 9.76
C ALA A 94 -8.46 2.72 8.90
N PHE A 95 -8.19 1.60 8.25
CA PHE A 95 -9.19 0.87 7.46
C PHE A 95 -10.37 0.43 8.34
N ASP A 96 -10.08 -0.22 9.46
CA ASP A 96 -11.11 -0.75 10.35
C ASP A 96 -12.02 0.37 10.88
N LYS A 97 -11.41 1.47 11.31
CA LYS A 97 -12.17 2.64 11.80
C LYS A 97 -13.02 3.26 10.71
N LYS A 98 -12.49 3.35 9.50
CA LYS A 98 -13.22 3.95 8.39
C LYS A 98 -14.40 3.09 7.97
N VAL A 99 -14.20 1.79 7.83
CA VAL A 99 -15.28 0.88 7.47
C VAL A 99 -16.39 0.91 8.52
N GLU A 100 -16.04 0.92 9.80
CA GLU A 100 -17.02 1.02 10.87
C GLU A 100 -17.86 2.28 10.75
N ARG A 101 -17.24 3.42 10.49
CA ARG A 101 -17.98 4.69 10.30
C ARG A 101 -18.89 4.64 9.08
N ILE A 102 -18.42 4.04 7.98
CA ILE A 102 -19.22 3.90 6.76
C ILE A 102 -20.45 3.04 7.04
N MET A 103 -20.29 1.94 7.78
CA MET A 103 -21.38 1.04 8.10
C MET A 103 -22.44 1.68 9.00
N GLN A 104 -22.10 2.72 9.74
CA GLN A 104 -23.05 3.45 10.59
C GLN A 104 -23.85 4.50 9.82
N ARG A 105 -23.51 4.81 8.59
CA ARG A 105 -24.25 5.78 7.76
C ARG A 105 -25.54 5.15 7.27
N PRO A 106 -26.64 5.95 7.15
CA PRO A 106 -27.85 5.44 6.52
C PRO A 106 -27.59 4.97 5.09
N ALA A 107 -28.30 3.95 4.69
CA ALA A 107 -28.19 3.40 3.34
C ALA A 107 -28.68 4.39 2.29
#